data_cb9fe1caa42386159aeed6d180b42461
#
_entry.id   cb9fe1caa42386159aeed6d180b42461
#
_cell.length_a   1.000
_cell.length_b   1.000
_cell.length_c   1.000
_cell.angle_alpha   90.00
_cell.angle_beta   90.00
_cell.angle_gamma   90.00
#
_symmetry.space_group_name_H-M   'P 1'
#
loop_
_entity.id
_entity.type
_entity.pdbx_description
1 polymer ?
#
loop_
_entity_poly.entity_id
_entity_poly.type
_entity_poly.pdbx_seq_one_letter_code
_entity_poly.pdbx_strand_id
1 'polypeptide(L)'
;AAAGGDLDGRQTKEPRDGNRNMLNRLGSTPFLQAAKVADVQMMQLLVDLGADPSLTTDQGATPLMAAAGVGIWKIGENPGSNTEALEAVKLAWALGNDVNVSDVNGDTALHGAVHRGASNIVKFLLDNGADVDAINKKGWSPLSIAEGVFYPNTFNRHPELVTFLVELGADPNVGMRRPEDLSPEERLQLAEQKN
;
A
#
# COMPACT_ATOMS: atom_id res chain seq x y z
N ALA A 1 -39.37 -8.45 1.50
CA ALA A 1 -38.36 -9.47 1.21
C ALA A 1 -37.03 -8.74 1.01
N ALA A 2 -36.13 -8.82 1.96
CA ALA A 2 -34.76 -8.37 1.77
C ALA A 2 -34.16 -9.29 0.71
N ALA A 3 -33.79 -8.74 -0.44
CA ALA A 3 -32.92 -9.42 -1.37
C ALA A 3 -31.55 -9.52 -0.69
N GLY A 4 -31.28 -10.67 -0.05
CA GLY A 4 -30.02 -10.94 0.62
C GLY A 4 -28.93 -11.05 -0.45
N GLY A 5 -28.27 -9.95 -0.75
CA GLY A 5 -27.01 -9.98 -1.51
C GLY A 5 -25.94 -10.64 -0.66
N ASP A 6 -25.01 -11.35 -1.29
CA ASP A 6 -23.81 -11.86 -0.62
C ASP A 6 -22.87 -10.67 -0.36
N LEU A 7 -22.79 -10.23 0.90
CA LEU A 7 -22.00 -9.07 1.32
C LEU A 7 -20.49 -9.35 1.22
N ASP A 8 -20.10 -10.63 1.25
CA ASP A 8 -18.73 -11.10 1.14
C ASP A 8 -18.44 -11.75 -0.22
N GLY A 9 -19.32 -11.54 -1.18
CA GLY A 9 -19.20 -12.05 -2.54
C GLY A 9 -17.85 -11.66 -3.16
N ARG A 10 -17.09 -12.67 -3.57
CA ARG A 10 -15.73 -12.47 -4.10
C ARG A 10 -15.73 -12.21 -5.58
N GLN A 11 -14.93 -11.25 -6.01
CA GLN A 11 -14.70 -10.99 -7.43
C GLN A 11 -13.99 -12.17 -8.09
N THR A 12 -14.62 -12.77 -9.10
CA THR A 12 -14.13 -13.98 -9.78
C THR A 12 -13.41 -13.72 -11.10
N LYS A 13 -13.43 -12.48 -11.58
CA LYS A 13 -12.76 -12.08 -12.82
C LYS A 13 -12.10 -10.73 -12.65
N GLU A 14 -10.88 -10.58 -13.14
CA GLU A 14 -10.23 -9.28 -13.23
C GLU A 14 -10.95 -8.43 -14.29
N PRO A 15 -11.43 -7.20 -13.96
CA PRO A 15 -12.08 -6.36 -14.94
C PRO A 15 -11.11 -5.94 -16.04
N ARG A 16 -11.57 -5.95 -17.29
CA ARG A 16 -10.83 -5.42 -18.44
C ARG A 16 -11.24 -3.97 -18.68
N ASP A 17 -11.06 -3.12 -17.66
CA ASP A 17 -11.49 -1.73 -17.70
C ASP A 17 -10.41 -0.75 -18.20
N GLY A 18 -9.25 -1.27 -18.64
CA GLY A 18 -8.11 -0.45 -19.04
C GLY A 18 -7.44 0.32 -17.88
N ASN A 19 -7.91 0.11 -16.67
CA ASN A 19 -7.33 0.72 -15.48
C ASN A 19 -5.96 0.10 -15.19
N ARG A 20 -4.94 0.94 -15.10
CA ARG A 20 -3.56 0.53 -14.80
C ARG A 20 -3.32 0.26 -13.32
N ASN A 21 -4.36 -0.03 -12.56
CA ASN A 21 -4.21 -0.41 -11.17
C ASN A 21 -3.54 -1.78 -11.08
N MET A 22 -2.50 -1.89 -10.25
CA MET A 22 -1.71 -3.11 -10.09
C MET A 22 -2.21 -4.00 -8.96
N LEU A 23 -3.19 -3.54 -8.17
CA LEU A 23 -3.86 -4.39 -7.21
C LEU A 23 -4.67 -5.44 -7.97
N ASN A 24 -4.27 -6.71 -7.86
CA ASN A 24 -5.08 -7.80 -8.37
C ASN A 24 -6.37 -7.88 -7.54
N ARG A 25 -7.51 -7.71 -8.21
CA ARG A 25 -8.83 -7.65 -7.54
C ARG A 25 -9.51 -9.01 -7.43
N LEU A 26 -8.91 -10.08 -7.94
CA LEU A 26 -9.46 -11.43 -7.77
C LEU A 26 -9.60 -11.75 -6.27
N GLY A 27 -10.74 -12.28 -5.90
CA GLY A 27 -11.08 -12.55 -4.51
C GLY A 27 -11.46 -11.33 -3.66
N SER A 28 -11.43 -10.10 -4.23
CA SER A 28 -11.83 -8.91 -3.46
C SER A 28 -13.33 -8.91 -3.15
N THR A 29 -13.67 -8.40 -1.98
CA THR A 29 -15.04 -8.23 -1.50
C THR A 29 -15.55 -6.81 -1.76
N PRO A 30 -16.87 -6.54 -1.65
CA PRO A 30 -17.42 -5.19 -1.69
C PRO A 30 -16.75 -4.24 -0.68
N PHE A 31 -16.45 -4.73 0.55
CA PHE A 31 -15.77 -3.95 1.58
C PHE A 31 -14.36 -3.53 1.13
N LEU A 32 -13.56 -4.47 0.60
CA LEU A 32 -12.22 -4.17 0.08
C LEU A 32 -12.28 -3.17 -1.09
N GLN A 33 -13.26 -3.29 -1.98
CA GLN A 33 -13.43 -2.35 -3.09
C GLN A 33 -13.81 -0.95 -2.60
N ALA A 34 -14.68 -0.84 -1.58
CA ALA A 34 -15.00 0.43 -0.94
C ALA A 34 -13.77 1.07 -0.28
N ALA A 35 -12.96 0.25 0.43
CA ALA A 35 -11.71 0.69 1.04
C ALA A 35 -10.72 1.24 -0.02
N LYS A 36 -10.58 0.53 -1.14
CA LYS A 36 -9.71 0.94 -2.26
C LYS A 36 -10.05 2.30 -2.84
N VAL A 37 -11.33 2.66 -2.87
CA VAL A 37 -11.79 3.96 -3.38
C VAL A 37 -12.01 5.00 -2.28
N ALA A 38 -11.64 4.69 -1.05
CA ALA A 38 -11.81 5.52 0.13
C ALA A 38 -13.28 5.91 0.42
N ASP A 39 -14.23 5.05 0.06
CA ASP A 39 -15.65 5.24 0.37
C ASP A 39 -15.97 4.73 1.78
N VAL A 40 -15.64 5.57 2.77
CA VAL A 40 -15.82 5.24 4.20
C VAL A 40 -17.29 4.99 4.55
N GLN A 41 -18.22 5.68 3.88
CA GLN A 41 -19.66 5.50 4.13
C GLN A 41 -20.11 4.12 3.67
N MET A 42 -19.66 3.68 2.50
CA MET A 42 -19.94 2.34 2.01
C MET A 42 -19.27 1.27 2.87
N MET A 43 -18.01 1.49 3.29
CA MET A 43 -17.32 0.58 4.22
C MET A 43 -18.14 0.39 5.51
N GLN A 44 -18.57 1.48 6.14
CA GLN A 44 -19.36 1.41 7.38
C GLN A 44 -20.70 0.72 7.15
N LEU A 45 -21.41 1.06 6.07
CA LEU A 45 -22.68 0.41 5.73
C LEU A 45 -22.54 -1.09 5.56
N LEU A 46 -21.48 -1.55 4.87
CA LEU A 46 -21.24 -2.98 4.67
C LEU A 46 -21.01 -3.72 5.99
N VAL A 47 -20.22 -3.12 6.90
CA VAL A 47 -20.00 -3.70 8.25
C VAL A 47 -21.27 -3.72 9.07
N ASP A 48 -22.07 -2.65 9.05
CA ASP A 48 -23.35 -2.59 9.76
C ASP A 48 -24.35 -3.65 9.25
N LEU A 49 -24.21 -4.05 7.99
CA LEU A 49 -24.99 -5.13 7.39
C LEU A 49 -24.41 -6.54 7.64
N GLY A 50 -23.20 -6.63 8.21
CA GLY A 50 -22.57 -7.90 8.61
C GLY A 50 -21.52 -8.42 7.62
N ALA A 51 -20.96 -7.58 6.73
CA ALA A 51 -19.81 -7.95 5.90
C ALA A 51 -18.56 -8.18 6.76
N ASP A 52 -17.74 -9.13 6.36
CA ASP A 52 -16.45 -9.41 7.03
C ASP A 52 -15.36 -8.44 6.50
N PRO A 53 -14.87 -7.50 7.35
CA PRO A 53 -13.86 -6.52 6.96
C PRO A 53 -12.43 -7.08 6.89
N SER A 54 -12.23 -8.34 7.23
CA SER A 54 -10.91 -8.98 7.27
C SER A 54 -10.53 -9.71 5.97
N LEU A 55 -11.50 -9.92 5.07
CA LEU A 55 -11.30 -10.70 3.86
C LEU A 55 -10.35 -10.01 2.87
N THR A 56 -9.32 -10.78 2.45
CA THR A 56 -8.28 -10.33 1.53
C THR A 56 -8.59 -10.69 0.08
N THR A 57 -7.85 -10.12 -0.86
CA THR A 57 -7.80 -10.63 -2.24
C THR A 57 -7.15 -12.02 -2.28
N ASP A 58 -7.22 -12.71 -3.44
CA ASP A 58 -6.52 -14.00 -3.64
C ASP A 58 -4.99 -13.86 -3.55
N GLN A 59 -4.47 -12.65 -3.69
CA GLN A 59 -3.05 -12.33 -3.51
C GLN A 59 -2.71 -11.79 -2.11
N GLY A 60 -3.65 -11.86 -1.16
CA GLY A 60 -3.41 -11.50 0.23
C GLY A 60 -3.46 -9.98 0.53
N ALA A 61 -3.85 -9.15 -0.43
CA ALA A 61 -4.01 -7.73 -0.14
C ALA A 61 -5.23 -7.51 0.77
N THR A 62 -5.02 -6.81 1.89
CA THR A 62 -6.06 -6.48 2.87
C THR A 62 -6.82 -5.21 2.50
N PRO A 63 -8.02 -4.97 3.06
CA PRO A 63 -8.71 -3.69 2.91
C PRO A 63 -7.86 -2.49 3.38
N LEU A 64 -7.09 -2.63 4.45
CA LEU A 64 -6.16 -1.60 4.94
C LEU A 64 -5.08 -1.27 3.89
N MET A 65 -4.49 -2.29 3.27
CA MET A 65 -3.51 -2.11 2.20
C MET A 65 -4.11 -1.41 0.98
N ALA A 66 -5.32 -1.81 0.59
CA ALA A 66 -6.04 -1.21 -0.53
C ALA A 66 -6.35 0.28 -0.27
N ALA A 67 -6.80 0.64 0.94
CA ALA A 67 -7.06 2.01 1.36
C ALA A 67 -5.77 2.86 1.41
N ALA A 68 -4.66 2.26 1.90
CA ALA A 68 -3.37 2.93 2.00
C ALA A 68 -2.73 3.23 0.62
N GLY A 69 -3.12 2.48 -0.42
CA GLY A 69 -2.65 2.75 -1.78
C GLY A 69 -1.80 1.65 -2.40
N VAL A 70 -1.78 0.44 -1.81
CA VAL A 70 -1.13 -0.71 -2.47
C VAL A 70 -1.75 -0.94 -3.84
N GLY A 71 -0.91 -1.05 -4.86
CA GLY A 71 -1.33 -1.28 -6.24
C GLY A 71 -1.73 -0.02 -7.02
N ILE A 72 -1.52 1.18 -6.51
CA ILE A 72 -1.63 2.41 -7.30
C ILE A 72 -0.55 2.41 -8.38
N TRP A 73 -0.92 2.66 -9.64
CA TRP A 73 0.06 2.81 -10.71
C TRP A 73 0.71 4.18 -10.68
N LYS A 74 -0.08 5.23 -10.58
CA LYS A 74 0.40 6.62 -10.61
C LYS A 74 -0.30 7.45 -9.54
N ILE A 75 0.47 8.31 -8.89
CA ILE A 75 -0.06 9.26 -7.91
C ILE A 75 -1.13 10.12 -8.59
N GLY A 76 -2.26 10.31 -7.88
CA GLY A 76 -3.40 11.08 -8.37
C GLY A 76 -4.38 10.30 -9.27
N GLU A 77 -4.10 9.05 -9.64
CA GLU A 77 -5.05 8.19 -10.35
C GLU A 77 -6.02 7.46 -9.40
N ASN A 78 -5.74 7.46 -8.10
CA ASN A 78 -6.66 6.88 -7.13
C ASN A 78 -7.80 7.84 -6.81
N PRO A 79 -9.01 7.32 -6.70
CA PRO A 79 -10.11 8.12 -6.18
C PRO A 79 -9.85 8.50 -4.72
N GLY A 80 -10.38 9.66 -4.35
CA GLY A 80 -10.24 10.20 -2.99
C GLY A 80 -8.94 10.95 -2.74
N SER A 81 -9.04 11.95 -1.86
CA SER A 81 -7.90 12.68 -1.32
C SER A 81 -7.12 11.83 -0.31
N ASN A 82 -5.91 12.26 0.06
CA ASN A 82 -5.15 11.62 1.14
C ASN A 82 -5.89 11.68 2.49
N THR A 83 -6.77 12.65 2.69
CA THR A 83 -7.59 12.76 3.91
C THR A 83 -8.67 11.68 3.94
N GLU A 84 -9.42 11.51 2.84
CA GLU A 84 -10.44 10.46 2.74
C GLU A 84 -9.82 9.07 2.84
N ALA A 85 -8.68 8.86 2.19
CA ALA A 85 -7.93 7.60 2.30
C ALA A 85 -7.46 7.32 3.73
N LEU A 86 -7.02 8.35 4.48
CA LEU A 86 -6.68 8.19 5.88
C LEU A 86 -7.87 7.73 6.72
N GLU A 87 -9.05 8.26 6.48
CA GLU A 87 -10.26 7.83 7.21
C GLU A 87 -10.62 6.37 6.87
N ALA A 88 -10.46 5.94 5.60
CA ALA A 88 -10.64 4.55 5.22
C ALA A 88 -9.59 3.63 5.87
N VAL A 89 -8.32 4.06 5.94
CA VAL A 89 -7.25 3.34 6.64
C VAL A 89 -7.56 3.19 8.12
N LYS A 90 -7.99 4.27 8.79
CA LYS A 90 -8.38 4.25 10.21
C LYS A 90 -9.52 3.29 10.47
N LEU A 91 -10.53 3.29 9.61
CA LEU A 91 -11.68 2.40 9.75
C LEU A 91 -11.24 0.94 9.57
N ALA A 92 -10.47 0.62 8.54
CA ALA A 92 -9.98 -0.75 8.32
C ALA A 92 -9.12 -1.23 9.50
N TRP A 93 -8.22 -0.37 10.02
CA TRP A 93 -7.42 -0.68 11.20
C TRP A 93 -8.29 -0.90 12.45
N ALA A 94 -9.26 -0.04 12.73
CA ALA A 94 -10.17 -0.16 13.88
C ALA A 94 -11.02 -1.45 13.81
N LEU A 95 -11.24 -1.98 12.61
CA LEU A 95 -11.93 -3.24 12.36
C LEU A 95 -11.00 -4.47 12.42
N GLY A 96 -9.74 -4.29 12.84
CA GLY A 96 -8.81 -5.38 13.13
C GLY A 96 -7.85 -5.74 12.01
N ASN A 97 -7.75 -4.94 10.94
CA ASN A 97 -6.70 -5.18 9.94
C ASN A 97 -5.33 -4.82 10.52
N ASP A 98 -4.40 -5.76 10.51
CA ASP A 98 -3.04 -5.58 11.00
C ASP A 98 -2.21 -4.77 9.99
N VAL A 99 -1.43 -3.79 10.49
CA VAL A 99 -0.59 -2.89 9.69
C VAL A 99 0.61 -3.58 9.03
N ASN A 100 1.05 -4.72 9.57
CA ASN A 100 2.23 -5.45 9.15
C ASN A 100 1.94 -6.66 8.24
N VAL A 101 0.67 -6.93 7.95
CA VAL A 101 0.34 -7.95 6.94
C VAL A 101 0.92 -7.54 5.59
N SER A 102 1.49 -8.50 4.88
CA SER A 102 1.99 -8.31 3.51
C SER A 102 1.25 -9.20 2.51
N ASP A 103 1.14 -8.72 1.29
CA ASP A 103 0.58 -9.48 0.17
C ASP A 103 1.60 -10.49 -0.41
N VAL A 104 1.22 -11.17 -1.49
CA VAL A 104 2.12 -12.12 -2.20
C VAL A 104 3.39 -11.47 -2.74
N ASN A 105 3.44 -10.15 -2.89
CA ASN A 105 4.62 -9.39 -3.32
C ASN A 105 5.48 -8.96 -2.13
N GLY A 106 5.02 -9.15 -0.91
CA GLY A 106 5.64 -8.63 0.30
C GLY A 106 5.32 -7.16 0.57
N ASP A 107 4.42 -6.55 -0.21
CA ASP A 107 4.00 -5.17 0.03
C ASP A 107 3.11 -5.09 1.26
N THR A 108 3.40 -4.14 2.16
CA THR A 108 2.57 -3.79 3.32
C THR A 108 1.77 -2.51 3.05
N ALA A 109 0.85 -2.16 3.95
CA ALA A 109 0.13 -0.89 3.86
C ALA A 109 1.08 0.32 3.80
N LEU A 110 2.22 0.25 4.51
CA LEU A 110 3.22 1.33 4.52
C LEU A 110 3.88 1.52 3.14
N HIS A 111 4.20 0.44 2.41
CA HIS A 111 4.69 0.53 1.03
C HIS A 111 3.70 1.31 0.13
N GLY A 112 2.42 1.00 0.25
CA GLY A 112 1.36 1.69 -0.50
C GLY A 112 1.23 3.16 -0.14
N ALA A 113 1.23 3.50 1.16
CA ALA A 113 1.11 4.87 1.66
C ALA A 113 2.28 5.76 1.21
N VAL A 114 3.50 5.22 1.24
CA VAL A 114 4.70 5.92 0.76
C VAL A 114 4.65 6.13 -0.76
N HIS A 115 4.29 5.10 -1.53
CA HIS A 115 4.13 5.22 -2.98
C HIS A 115 3.07 6.27 -3.35
N ARG A 116 1.98 6.31 -2.61
CA ARG A 116 0.92 7.33 -2.75
C ARG A 116 1.42 8.75 -2.43
N GLY A 117 2.48 8.91 -1.64
CA GLY A 117 2.93 10.21 -1.14
C GLY A 117 2.05 10.75 -0.02
N ALA A 118 1.42 9.89 0.78
CA ALA A 118 0.46 10.26 1.82
C ALA A 118 1.11 10.28 3.20
N SER A 119 1.82 11.36 3.55
CA SER A 119 2.52 11.51 4.84
C SER A 119 1.62 11.34 6.07
N ASN A 120 0.37 11.73 5.98
CA ASN A 120 -0.62 11.53 7.04
C ASN A 120 -0.94 10.05 7.26
N ILE A 121 -1.03 9.24 6.20
CA ILE A 121 -1.24 7.78 6.29
C ILE A 121 0.04 7.11 6.79
N VAL A 122 1.21 7.50 6.25
CA VAL A 122 2.52 7.02 6.72
C VAL A 122 2.65 7.21 8.22
N LYS A 123 2.39 8.44 8.72
CA LYS A 123 2.43 8.71 10.15
C LYS A 123 1.48 7.82 10.94
N PHE A 124 0.23 7.70 10.51
CA PHE A 124 -0.76 6.88 11.19
C PHE A 124 -0.32 5.42 11.29
N LEU A 125 0.19 4.84 10.20
CA LEU A 125 0.64 3.45 10.19
C LEU A 125 1.83 3.23 11.13
N LEU A 126 2.82 4.13 11.12
CA LEU A 126 3.98 4.06 12.01
C LEU A 126 3.59 4.26 13.48
N ASP A 127 2.70 5.19 13.80
CA ASP A 127 2.17 5.39 15.15
C ASP A 127 1.43 4.14 15.67
N ASN A 128 0.96 3.26 14.78
CA ASN A 128 0.27 2.01 15.10
C ASN A 128 1.14 0.76 14.87
N GLY A 129 2.47 0.93 14.85
CA GLY A 129 3.43 -0.17 14.89
C GLY A 129 3.76 -0.79 13.53
N ALA A 130 3.54 -0.08 12.42
CA ALA A 130 4.04 -0.53 11.12
C ALA A 130 5.58 -0.60 11.14
N ASP A 131 6.13 -1.65 10.57
CA ASP A 131 7.57 -1.81 10.41
C ASP A 131 8.09 -0.83 9.34
N VAL A 132 8.88 0.15 9.78
CA VAL A 132 9.42 1.22 8.94
C VAL A 132 10.42 0.68 7.90
N ASP A 133 11.06 -0.45 8.19
CA ASP A 133 12.07 -1.09 7.38
C ASP A 133 11.60 -2.39 6.70
N ALA A 134 10.29 -2.63 6.66
CA ALA A 134 9.72 -3.77 5.97
C ALA A 134 10.23 -3.85 4.52
N ILE A 135 10.66 -5.04 4.07
CA ILE A 135 11.20 -5.24 2.71
C ILE A 135 10.25 -6.14 1.92
N ASN A 136 9.83 -5.68 0.75
CA ASN A 136 9.06 -6.50 -0.17
C ASN A 136 9.94 -7.46 -0.99
N LYS A 137 9.34 -8.35 -1.78
CA LYS A 137 10.06 -9.34 -2.59
C LYS A 137 10.94 -8.77 -3.71
N LYS A 138 10.83 -7.47 -3.98
CA LYS A 138 11.72 -6.75 -4.91
C LYS A 138 12.92 -6.12 -4.20
N GLY A 139 13.04 -6.29 -2.89
CA GLY A 139 14.07 -5.67 -2.08
C GLY A 139 13.82 -4.19 -1.77
N TRP A 140 12.59 -3.70 -1.94
CA TRP A 140 12.27 -2.30 -1.68
C TRP A 140 11.74 -2.13 -0.26
N SER A 141 12.31 -1.17 0.46
CA SER A 141 11.76 -0.65 1.71
C SER A 141 10.88 0.57 1.46
N PRO A 142 10.06 1.00 2.44
CA PRO A 142 9.33 2.26 2.35
C PRO A 142 10.26 3.44 2.00
N LEU A 143 11.45 3.51 2.62
CA LEU A 143 12.44 4.55 2.32
C LEU A 143 12.92 4.49 0.87
N SER A 144 13.25 3.30 0.34
CA SER A 144 13.62 3.10 -1.07
C SER A 144 12.54 3.62 -2.02
N ILE A 145 11.26 3.34 -1.70
CA ILE A 145 10.12 3.82 -2.51
C ILE A 145 10.04 5.34 -2.46
N ALA A 146 10.21 5.98 -1.29
CA ALA A 146 10.23 7.43 -1.15
C ALA A 146 11.37 8.08 -1.96
N GLU A 147 12.53 7.42 -2.03
CA GLU A 147 13.66 7.81 -2.87
C GLU A 147 13.42 7.64 -4.37
N GLY A 148 12.33 6.99 -4.77
CA GLY A 148 11.93 6.79 -6.15
C GLY A 148 12.41 5.48 -6.76
N VAL A 149 12.83 4.50 -5.95
CA VAL A 149 13.01 3.12 -6.37
C VAL A 149 11.64 2.47 -6.51
N PHE A 150 10.99 2.75 -7.60
CA PHE A 150 9.71 2.15 -7.96
C PHE A 150 9.68 2.03 -9.48
N TYR A 151 8.69 1.42 -10.06
CA TYR A 151 8.62 1.08 -11.48
C TYR A 151 9.41 1.98 -12.44
N PRO A 152 10.13 1.41 -13.44
CA PRO A 152 10.75 2.19 -14.51
C PRO A 152 9.70 3.12 -15.13
N ASN A 153 10.00 4.41 -15.21
CA ASN A 153 9.17 5.49 -15.77
C ASN A 153 8.14 6.16 -14.84
N THR A 154 8.05 5.84 -13.56
CA THR A 154 7.16 6.58 -12.67
C THR A 154 7.84 7.71 -11.90
N PHE A 155 9.15 7.75 -11.77
CA PHE A 155 10.01 8.79 -11.13
C PHE A 155 9.36 9.57 -9.97
N ASN A 156 8.51 8.89 -9.21
CA ASN A 156 7.80 9.50 -8.11
C ASN A 156 8.74 9.53 -6.90
N ARG A 157 9.46 10.62 -6.74
CA ARG A 157 10.23 10.92 -5.53
C ARG A 157 9.38 11.71 -4.57
N HIS A 158 9.52 11.37 -3.30
CA HIS A 158 8.90 12.09 -2.20
C HIS A 158 9.97 12.59 -1.22
N PRO A 159 10.74 13.67 -1.56
CA PRO A 159 11.85 14.11 -0.72
C PRO A 159 11.43 14.44 0.71
N GLU A 160 10.21 14.97 0.90
CA GLU A 160 9.65 15.25 2.23
C GLU A 160 9.40 13.96 3.01
N LEU A 161 8.94 12.88 2.33
CA LEU A 161 8.77 11.58 2.98
C LEU A 161 10.10 10.90 3.27
N VAL A 162 11.13 11.07 2.46
CA VAL A 162 12.48 10.58 2.76
C VAL A 162 12.95 11.14 4.09
N THR A 163 12.92 12.47 4.25
CA THR A 163 13.31 13.12 5.51
C THR A 163 12.44 12.61 6.67
N PHE A 164 11.14 12.55 6.47
CA PHE A 164 10.19 12.13 7.49
C PHE A 164 10.38 10.67 7.94
N LEU A 165 10.63 9.74 7.02
CA LEU A 165 10.88 8.33 7.34
C LEU A 165 12.19 8.16 8.11
N VAL A 166 13.26 8.86 7.73
CA VAL A 166 14.54 8.84 8.46
C VAL A 166 14.38 9.40 9.88
N GLU A 167 13.65 10.51 10.05
CA GLU A 167 13.32 11.05 11.38
C GLU A 167 12.52 10.08 12.24
N LEU A 168 11.72 9.22 11.63
CA LEU A 168 10.93 8.17 12.30
C LEU A 168 11.68 6.84 12.45
N GLY A 169 12.98 6.79 12.10
CA GLY A 169 13.86 5.67 12.39
C GLY A 169 14.11 4.71 11.24
N ALA A 170 13.71 5.04 9.99
CA ALA A 170 14.07 4.23 8.83
C ALA A 170 15.59 4.15 8.66
N ASP A 171 16.13 2.93 8.50
CA ASP A 171 17.55 2.71 8.23
C ASP A 171 17.86 2.94 6.74
N PRO A 172 18.72 3.92 6.39
CA PRO A 172 19.10 4.20 5.00
C PRO A 172 19.83 3.04 4.31
N ASN A 173 20.29 2.06 5.07
CA ASN A 173 20.99 0.88 4.53
C ASN A 173 20.05 -0.29 4.24
N VAL A 174 18.78 -0.17 4.61
CA VAL A 174 17.76 -1.19 4.37
C VAL A 174 17.04 -0.94 3.04
N GLY A 175 16.96 -1.99 2.23
CA GLY A 175 16.29 -1.96 0.94
C GLY A 175 17.20 -1.53 -0.23
N MET A 176 16.62 -1.55 -1.43
CA MET A 176 17.34 -1.25 -2.66
C MET A 176 17.46 0.27 -2.83
N ARG A 177 18.68 0.74 -3.05
CA ARG A 177 18.98 2.13 -3.40
C ARG A 177 19.25 2.28 -4.89
N ARG A 178 18.99 3.47 -5.45
CA ARG A 178 19.31 3.73 -6.84
C ARG A 178 20.82 3.87 -7.05
N PRO A 179 21.37 3.43 -8.21
CA PRO A 179 22.80 3.52 -8.47
C PRO A 179 23.37 4.95 -8.34
N GLU A 180 22.55 5.97 -8.67
CA GLU A 180 22.96 7.38 -8.57
C GLU A 180 23.07 7.90 -7.13
N ASP A 181 22.34 7.28 -6.19
CA ASP A 181 22.35 7.65 -4.76
C ASP A 181 23.43 6.90 -3.96
N LEU A 182 24.10 5.92 -4.59
CA LEU A 182 25.19 5.19 -3.99
C LEU A 182 26.49 6.01 -4.03
N SER A 183 27.29 5.93 -2.96
CA SER A 183 28.65 6.45 -2.97
C SER A 183 29.53 5.75 -4.03
N PRO A 184 30.65 6.33 -4.45
CA PRO A 184 31.58 5.67 -5.37
C PRO A 184 32.06 4.30 -4.87
N GLU A 185 32.25 4.14 -3.56
CA GLU A 185 32.67 2.89 -2.93
C GLU A 185 31.58 1.82 -2.98
N GLU A 186 30.32 2.18 -2.68
CA GLU A 186 29.16 1.28 -2.77
C GLU A 186 28.92 0.82 -4.20
N ARG A 187 29.10 1.70 -5.19
CA ARG A 187 29.00 1.33 -6.62
C ARG A 187 30.06 0.31 -7.02
N LEU A 188 31.27 0.46 -6.51
CA LEU A 188 32.37 -0.47 -6.79
C LEU A 188 32.08 -1.85 -6.21
N GLN A 189 31.61 -1.93 -4.95
CA GLN A 189 31.24 -3.18 -4.29
C GLN A 189 30.10 -3.92 -5.03
N LEU A 190 29.08 -3.17 -5.50
CA LEU A 190 27.98 -3.74 -6.31
C LEU A 190 28.47 -4.26 -7.67
N ALA A 191 29.47 -3.64 -8.27
CA ALA A 191 30.06 -4.10 -9.52
C ALA A 191 30.87 -5.39 -9.35
N GLU A 192 31.55 -5.54 -8.20
CA GLU A 192 32.33 -6.73 -7.87
C GLU A 192 31.44 -7.96 -7.55
N GLN A 193 30.25 -7.77 -6.98
CA GLN A 193 29.30 -8.84 -6.68
C GLN A 193 28.61 -9.44 -7.91
N LYS A 194 28.69 -8.78 -9.08
CA LYS A 194 28.07 -9.23 -10.34
C LYS A 194 29.00 -10.03 -11.26
N ASN A 195 30.25 -10.23 -10.87
CA ASN A 195 31.27 -11.04 -11.55
C ASN A 195 31.53 -12.34 -10.81
#